data_bd2e6affa6bdd18c993dc1d156520be4
#
_entry.id   bd2e6affa6bdd18c993dc1d156520be4
#
_cell.length_a   1.000
_cell.length_b   1.000
_cell.length_c   1.000
_cell.angle_alpha   90.00
_cell.angle_beta   90.00
_cell.angle_gamma   90.00
#
_symmetry.space_group_name_H-M   'P 1'
#
loop_
_entity.id
_entity.type
_entity.pdbx_description
1 polymer ?
#
loop_
_entity_poly.entity_id
_entity_poly.type
_entity_poly.pdbx_seq_one_letter_code
_entity_poly.pdbx_strand_id
1 'polypeptide(L)'
;MAIIKSPIFKDINESEISEMTAAGFLRARKFRKNSFIYHVTDSVHEIGIVASGQVTIEYIDLWGNKAIMSNISTGHVFAETYALTGEPLMVDAVASETSVILFLDIDKLMSSQFENTHCKDTILNNLLHISIQKNLTLSNRIFCTSPNTIRERLLIYLSNESRKAGSQEFVIPFDRQQLADYLNVDRSALSKELGKMRDEWLIEFRKNAFHLHSIC
;
A
#
# COMPACT_ATOMS: atom_id res chain seq x y z
N MET A 1 -3.59 16.71 20.10
CA MET A 1 -3.51 16.15 18.71
C MET A 1 -4.16 14.78 18.78
N ALA A 2 -5.18 14.46 17.97
CA ALA A 2 -5.80 13.13 18.04
C ALA A 2 -4.73 12.08 17.69
N ILE A 3 -4.66 11.00 18.50
CA ILE A 3 -3.71 9.90 18.27
C ILE A 3 -4.01 9.35 16.88
N ILE A 4 -3.02 9.44 15.99
CA ILE A 4 -3.13 8.86 14.67
C ILE A 4 -2.91 7.36 14.82
N LYS A 5 -3.95 6.58 14.57
CA LYS A 5 -3.84 5.13 14.51
C LYS A 5 -3.07 4.74 13.25
N SER A 6 -1.75 4.85 13.31
CA SER A 6 -0.86 4.40 12.26
C SER A 6 0.01 3.25 12.78
N PRO A 7 0.20 2.18 11.99
CA PRO A 7 1.08 1.07 12.35
C PRO A 7 2.51 1.50 12.71
N ILE A 8 3.01 2.62 12.16
CA ILE A 8 4.35 3.13 12.48
C ILE A 8 4.47 3.60 13.93
N PHE A 9 3.37 4.05 14.55
CA PHE A 9 3.31 4.48 15.95
C PHE A 9 2.73 3.41 16.88
N LYS A 10 2.64 2.17 16.43
CA LYS A 10 2.23 1.07 17.30
C LYS A 10 3.20 0.97 18.48
N ASP A 11 2.66 0.82 19.70
CA ASP A 11 3.39 0.74 20.96
C ASP A 11 4.22 2.00 21.32
N ILE A 12 3.92 3.15 20.69
CA ILE A 12 4.42 4.49 21.03
C ILE A 12 3.31 5.25 21.74
N ASN A 13 3.63 5.84 22.90
CA ASN A 13 2.66 6.60 23.69
C ASN A 13 2.58 8.07 23.25
N GLU A 14 1.54 8.80 23.73
CA GLU A 14 1.32 10.21 23.38
C GLU A 14 2.46 11.14 23.83
N SER A 15 3.09 10.84 24.96
CA SER A 15 4.21 11.64 25.46
C SER A 15 5.41 11.56 24.51
N GLU A 16 5.73 10.36 24.01
CA GLU A 16 6.81 10.13 23.04
C GLU A 16 6.54 10.82 21.70
N ILE A 17 5.29 10.78 21.21
CA ILE A 17 4.88 11.52 20.00
C ILE A 17 5.04 13.03 20.20
N SER A 18 4.66 13.52 21.38
CA SER A 18 4.79 14.94 21.73
C SER A 18 6.25 15.36 21.83
N GLU A 19 7.10 14.53 22.41
CA GLU A 19 8.55 14.74 22.49
C GLU A 19 9.18 14.81 21.09
N MET A 20 8.87 13.86 20.21
CA MET A 20 9.34 13.88 18.81
C MET A 20 8.89 15.14 18.07
N THR A 21 7.66 15.59 18.33
CA THR A 21 7.13 16.81 17.72
C THR A 21 7.83 18.05 18.24
N ALA A 22 8.05 18.14 19.55
CA ALA A 22 8.76 19.27 20.18
C ALA A 22 10.22 19.36 19.76
N ALA A 23 10.86 18.22 19.57
CA ALA A 23 12.23 18.11 19.10
C ALA A 23 12.40 18.28 17.57
N GLY A 24 11.27 18.42 16.82
CA GLY A 24 11.29 18.65 15.38
C GLY A 24 11.61 17.40 14.54
N PHE A 25 11.47 16.18 15.11
CA PHE A 25 11.57 14.92 14.38
C PHE A 25 10.26 14.60 13.63
N LEU A 26 9.14 15.09 14.14
CA LEU A 26 7.81 14.90 13.58
C LEU A 26 7.15 16.25 13.35
N ARG A 27 6.69 16.50 12.12
CA ARG A 27 6.00 17.75 11.78
C ARG A 27 4.73 17.47 10.99
N ALA A 28 3.68 18.26 11.19
CA ALA A 28 2.42 18.17 10.46
C ALA A 28 2.34 19.26 9.39
N ARG A 29 1.82 18.91 8.21
CA ARG A 29 1.53 19.86 7.14
C ARG A 29 0.18 19.54 6.50
N LYS A 30 -0.61 20.60 6.24
CA LYS A 30 -1.89 20.49 5.54
C LYS A 30 -1.72 20.74 4.05
N PHE A 31 -2.33 19.89 3.24
CA PHE A 31 -2.34 19.99 1.78
C PHE A 31 -3.78 20.14 1.28
N ARG A 32 -3.97 20.99 0.29
CA ARG A 32 -5.26 21.10 -0.44
C ARG A 32 -5.36 19.96 -1.43
N LYS A 33 -6.59 19.64 -1.82
CA LYS A 33 -6.83 18.71 -2.93
C LYS A 33 -6.01 19.11 -4.17
N ASN A 34 -5.43 18.10 -4.84
CA ASN A 34 -4.57 18.22 -6.03
C ASN A 34 -3.23 18.96 -5.78
N SER A 35 -2.83 19.18 -4.53
CA SER A 35 -1.50 19.70 -4.22
C SER A 35 -0.48 18.58 -4.26
N PHE A 36 0.68 18.84 -4.85
CA PHE A 36 1.83 17.95 -4.76
C PHE A 36 2.40 17.98 -3.34
N ILE A 37 2.72 16.81 -2.82
CA ILE A 37 3.40 16.62 -1.54
C ILE A 37 4.89 16.42 -1.83
N TYR A 38 5.20 15.58 -2.82
CA TYR A 38 6.51 15.34 -3.39
C TYR A 38 6.40 15.25 -4.91
N HIS A 39 7.47 15.67 -5.59
CA HIS A 39 7.60 15.54 -7.05
C HIS A 39 8.55 14.41 -7.42
N VAL A 40 8.34 13.86 -8.61
CA VAL A 40 9.33 13.01 -9.26
C VAL A 40 10.69 13.73 -9.28
N THR A 41 11.78 12.99 -9.06
CA THR A 41 13.16 13.49 -8.92
C THR A 41 13.49 14.19 -7.60
N ASP A 42 12.52 14.50 -6.72
CA ASP A 42 12.84 15.01 -5.39
C ASP A 42 13.67 13.97 -4.60
N SER A 43 14.69 14.43 -3.89
CA SER A 43 15.37 13.65 -2.84
C SER A 43 14.70 13.95 -1.51
N VAL A 44 14.23 12.92 -0.83
CA VAL A 44 13.47 13.05 0.42
C VAL A 44 14.17 12.32 1.57
N HIS A 45 14.11 12.92 2.76
CA HIS A 45 14.66 12.35 4.00
C HIS A 45 13.57 12.13 5.06
N GLU A 46 12.32 12.31 4.68
CA GLU A 46 11.17 12.22 5.57
C GLU A 46 10.16 11.21 5.04
N ILE A 47 9.67 10.37 5.93
CA ILE A 47 8.56 9.47 5.65
C ILE A 47 7.26 10.25 5.79
N GLY A 48 6.39 10.18 4.79
CA GLY A 48 5.04 10.72 4.87
C GLY A 48 4.07 9.75 5.54
N ILE A 49 3.26 10.24 6.48
CA ILE A 49 2.21 9.48 7.17
C ILE A 49 0.90 10.23 6.96
N VAL A 50 -0.11 9.58 6.39
CA VAL A 50 -1.42 10.22 6.16
C VAL A 50 -2.19 10.28 7.48
N ALA A 51 -2.23 11.47 8.08
CA ALA A 51 -2.97 11.70 9.33
C ALA A 51 -4.48 11.81 9.10
N SER A 52 -4.88 12.44 7.98
CA SER A 52 -6.25 12.50 7.49
C SER A 52 -6.25 12.76 5.99
N GLY A 53 -7.32 12.34 5.31
CA GLY A 53 -7.43 12.45 3.86
C GLY A 53 -6.79 11.28 3.11
N GLN A 54 -6.37 11.52 1.88
CA GLN A 54 -5.82 10.49 0.99
C GLN A 54 -4.73 11.07 0.09
N VAL A 55 -3.69 10.27 -0.14
CA VAL A 55 -2.59 10.57 -1.07
C VAL A 55 -2.62 9.57 -2.21
N THR A 56 -2.48 10.05 -3.43
CA THR A 56 -2.34 9.22 -4.64
C THR A 56 -0.88 9.26 -5.08
N ILE A 57 -0.31 8.09 -5.31
CA ILE A 57 1.01 7.94 -5.94
C ILE A 57 0.78 7.80 -7.43
N GLU A 58 1.37 8.72 -8.20
CA GLU A 58 1.13 8.88 -9.62
C GLU A 58 2.44 8.82 -10.41
N TYR A 59 2.36 8.21 -11.58
CA TYR A 59 3.43 8.23 -12.56
C TYR A 59 2.94 8.98 -13.80
N ILE A 60 3.72 9.91 -14.30
CA ILE A 60 3.46 10.63 -15.56
C ILE A 60 4.56 10.25 -16.53
N ASP A 61 4.18 9.68 -17.68
CA ASP A 61 5.14 9.33 -18.72
C ASP A 61 5.59 10.56 -19.54
N LEU A 62 6.56 10.35 -20.43
CA LEU A 62 7.11 11.43 -21.27
C LEU A 62 6.08 12.04 -22.25
N TRP A 63 4.95 11.37 -22.48
CA TRP A 63 3.86 11.85 -23.34
C TRP A 63 2.73 12.51 -22.56
N GLY A 64 2.89 12.62 -21.21
CA GLY A 64 1.90 13.23 -20.33
C GLY A 64 0.75 12.29 -19.91
N ASN A 65 0.84 10.99 -20.19
CA ASN A 65 -0.14 10.03 -19.72
C ASN A 65 0.07 9.79 -18.23
N LYS A 66 -1.00 9.93 -17.45
CA LYS A 66 -1.00 9.77 -16.01
C LYS A 66 -1.49 8.37 -15.64
N ALA A 67 -0.73 7.67 -14.84
CA ALA A 67 -1.09 6.39 -14.26
C ALA A 67 -1.10 6.47 -12.73
N ILE A 68 -2.18 6.02 -12.11
CA ILE A 68 -2.27 5.89 -10.65
C ILE A 68 -1.64 4.55 -10.23
N MET A 69 -0.56 4.63 -9.47
CA MET A 69 0.15 3.45 -8.96
C MET A 69 -0.48 2.90 -7.68
N SER A 70 -0.87 3.79 -6.77
CA SER A 70 -1.53 3.41 -5.52
C SER A 70 -2.26 4.59 -4.87
N ASN A 71 -3.20 4.26 -3.98
CA ASN A 71 -3.88 5.20 -3.10
C ASN A 71 -3.49 4.89 -1.65
N ILE A 72 -2.99 5.89 -0.95
CA ILE A 72 -2.54 5.81 0.44
C ILE A 72 -3.58 6.46 1.33
N SER A 73 -4.25 5.64 2.11
CA SER A 73 -5.31 6.09 3.04
C SER A 73 -4.75 6.54 4.38
N THR A 74 -5.61 7.16 5.19
CA THR A 74 -5.31 7.54 6.58
C THR A 74 -4.68 6.37 7.37
N GLY A 75 -3.64 6.68 8.13
CA GLY A 75 -2.85 5.74 8.92
C GLY A 75 -1.69 5.09 8.18
N HIS A 76 -1.64 5.13 6.86
CA HIS A 76 -0.58 4.50 6.07
C HIS A 76 0.59 5.44 5.80
N VAL A 77 1.75 4.83 5.55
CA VAL A 77 3.01 5.53 5.23
C VAL A 77 3.31 5.49 3.73
N PHE A 78 4.03 6.50 3.26
CA PHE A 78 4.56 6.57 1.89
C PHE A 78 5.94 7.22 1.87
N ALA A 79 6.66 7.08 0.76
CA ALA A 79 8.02 7.57 0.54
C ALA A 79 9.10 6.96 1.46
N GLU A 80 8.77 5.94 2.27
CA GLU A 80 9.71 5.32 3.22
C GLU A 80 10.92 4.70 2.52
N THR A 81 10.74 4.09 1.35
CA THR A 81 11.84 3.49 0.59
C THR A 81 12.84 4.56 0.17
N TYR A 82 12.35 5.66 -0.38
CA TYR A 82 13.18 6.76 -0.86
C TYR A 82 13.86 7.50 0.29
N ALA A 83 13.13 7.75 1.39
CA ALA A 83 13.69 8.38 2.57
C ALA A 83 14.82 7.58 3.22
N LEU A 84 14.78 6.24 3.14
CA LEU A 84 15.79 5.35 3.70
C LEU A 84 16.97 5.08 2.76
N THR A 85 16.75 5.08 1.45
CA THR A 85 17.78 4.77 0.45
C THR A 85 18.50 6.02 -0.06
N GLY A 86 17.87 7.20 0.07
CA GLY A 86 18.36 8.46 -0.53
C GLY A 86 18.19 8.54 -2.04
N GLU A 87 17.55 7.53 -2.66
CA GLU A 87 17.28 7.54 -4.09
C GLU A 87 16.23 8.61 -4.44
N PRO A 88 16.36 9.30 -5.60
CA PRO A 88 15.35 10.25 -6.04
C PRO A 88 14.01 9.55 -6.33
N LEU A 89 12.91 10.25 -6.05
CA LEU A 89 11.55 9.75 -6.31
C LEU A 89 11.33 9.49 -7.81
N MET A 90 10.77 8.33 -8.12
CA MET A 90 10.37 7.95 -9.49
C MET A 90 8.90 8.27 -9.79
N VAL A 91 8.17 8.82 -8.81
CA VAL A 91 6.73 9.06 -8.85
C VAL A 91 6.37 10.34 -8.11
N ASP A 92 5.23 10.92 -8.45
CA ASP A 92 4.64 12.04 -7.72
C ASP A 92 3.77 11.53 -6.56
N ALA A 93 3.76 12.26 -5.44
CA ALA A 93 2.81 12.07 -4.36
C ALA A 93 1.86 13.27 -4.30
N VAL A 94 0.57 13.05 -4.55
CA VAL A 94 -0.43 14.10 -4.68
C VAL A 94 -1.57 13.89 -3.68
N ALA A 95 -2.00 14.94 -3.00
CA ALA A 95 -3.18 14.90 -2.15
C ALA A 95 -4.45 14.80 -2.99
N SER A 96 -5.13 13.65 -3.00
CA SER A 96 -6.37 13.45 -3.77
C SER A 96 -7.59 14.13 -3.17
N GLU A 97 -7.49 14.53 -1.90
CA GLU A 97 -8.44 15.38 -1.17
C GLU A 97 -7.68 16.28 -0.18
N THR A 98 -8.40 17.15 0.55
CA THR A 98 -7.75 17.93 1.61
C THR A 98 -7.19 16.99 2.67
N SER A 99 -5.87 16.99 2.83
CA SER A 99 -5.14 16.01 3.64
C SER A 99 -4.23 16.67 4.66
N VAL A 100 -4.01 15.99 5.77
CA VAL A 100 -2.97 16.32 6.74
C VAL A 100 -1.93 15.20 6.72
N ILE A 101 -0.69 15.58 6.48
CA ILE A 101 0.43 14.65 6.43
C ILE A 101 1.37 14.95 7.60
N LEU A 102 1.77 13.90 8.31
CA LEU A 102 2.90 13.95 9.21
C LEU A 102 4.15 13.53 8.46
N PHE A 103 5.21 14.27 8.67
CA PHE A 103 6.53 13.97 8.15
C PHE A 103 7.43 13.56 9.31
N LEU A 104 7.96 12.36 9.23
CA LEU A 104 8.94 11.82 10.17
C LEU A 104 10.32 11.88 9.52
N ASP A 105 11.20 12.70 10.09
CA ASP A 105 12.58 12.88 9.64
C ASP A 105 13.42 11.68 10.09
N ILE A 106 13.77 10.82 9.13
CA ILE A 106 14.50 9.58 9.40
C ILE A 106 15.95 9.85 9.72
N ASP A 107 16.57 10.80 9.05
CA ASP A 107 17.98 11.12 9.28
C ASP A 107 18.19 11.63 10.71
N LYS A 108 17.31 12.51 11.17
CA LYS A 108 17.33 12.96 12.56
C LYS A 108 17.04 11.84 13.55
N LEU A 109 16.03 11.02 13.27
CA LEU A 109 15.69 9.87 14.12
C LEU A 109 16.87 8.91 14.26
N MET A 110 17.62 8.67 13.17
CA MET A 110 18.79 7.80 13.16
C MET A 110 20.03 8.43 13.77
N SER A 111 20.04 9.75 13.91
CA SER A 111 21.17 10.48 14.50
C SER A 111 21.27 10.24 16.01
N SER A 112 22.42 10.59 16.60
CA SER A 112 22.63 10.57 18.06
C SER A 112 21.87 11.66 18.83
N GLN A 113 21.17 12.56 18.12
CA GLN A 113 20.41 13.65 18.72
C GLN A 113 19.10 13.19 19.38
N PHE A 114 18.60 12.01 19.00
CA PHE A 114 17.39 11.45 19.60
C PHE A 114 17.76 10.48 20.72
N GLU A 115 17.60 10.90 21.97
CA GLU A 115 18.05 10.18 23.15
C GLU A 115 17.10 9.03 23.55
N ASN A 116 15.80 9.10 23.18
CA ASN A 116 14.81 8.06 23.50
C ASN A 116 15.00 6.83 22.61
N THR A 117 15.96 5.98 23.02
CA THR A 117 16.32 4.76 22.30
C THR A 117 15.14 3.81 22.14
N HIS A 118 14.26 3.69 23.16
CA HIS A 118 13.09 2.81 23.10
C HIS A 118 12.13 3.25 21.99
N CYS A 119 11.80 4.53 21.91
CA CYS A 119 10.94 5.08 20.88
C CYS A 119 11.55 4.88 19.47
N LYS A 120 12.83 5.15 19.32
CA LYS A 120 13.57 4.92 18.07
C LYS A 120 13.50 3.47 17.62
N ASP A 121 13.85 2.52 18.49
CA ASP A 121 13.87 1.10 18.17
C ASP A 121 12.46 0.59 17.84
N THR A 122 11.44 1.07 18.56
CA THR A 122 10.04 0.73 18.29
C THR A 122 9.58 1.23 16.92
N ILE A 123 9.90 2.46 16.54
CA ILE A 123 9.57 3.03 15.22
C ILE A 123 10.28 2.23 14.12
N LEU A 124 11.57 1.92 14.29
CA LEU A 124 12.32 1.14 13.30
C LEU A 124 11.77 -0.27 13.12
N ASN A 125 11.40 -0.95 14.21
CA ASN A 125 10.75 -2.26 14.15
C ASN A 125 9.40 -2.18 13.45
N ASN A 126 8.58 -1.17 13.76
CA ASN A 126 7.30 -0.96 13.09
C ASN A 126 7.48 -0.69 11.60
N LEU A 127 8.47 0.13 11.23
CA LEU A 127 8.80 0.41 9.83
C LEU A 127 9.27 -0.85 9.09
N LEU A 128 10.09 -1.69 9.73
CA LEU A 128 10.50 -2.98 9.19
C LEU A 128 9.29 -3.88 8.93
N HIS A 129 8.36 -3.99 9.88
CA HIS A 129 7.13 -4.75 9.70
C HIS A 129 6.27 -4.22 8.55
N ILE A 130 6.09 -2.90 8.43
CA ILE A 130 5.38 -2.27 7.32
C ILE A 130 6.03 -2.63 5.97
N SER A 131 7.36 -2.51 5.89
CA SER A 131 8.13 -2.81 4.68
C SER A 131 8.03 -4.28 4.27
N ILE A 132 8.10 -5.20 5.24
CA ILE A 132 7.91 -6.64 5.00
C ILE A 132 6.50 -6.93 4.47
N GLN A 133 5.45 -6.32 5.05
CA GLN A 133 4.08 -6.52 4.59
C GLN A 133 3.86 -5.95 3.17
N LYS A 134 4.43 -4.78 2.86
CA LYS A 134 4.41 -4.24 1.49
C LYS A 134 5.14 -5.17 0.50
N ASN A 135 6.30 -5.70 0.88
CA ASN A 135 7.06 -6.64 0.06
C ASN A 135 6.27 -7.92 -0.22
N LEU A 136 5.63 -8.52 0.79
CA LEU A 136 4.76 -9.68 0.63
C LEU A 136 3.59 -9.40 -0.32
N THR A 137 2.97 -8.21 -0.21
CA THR A 137 1.88 -7.80 -1.10
C THR A 137 2.35 -7.68 -2.54
N LEU A 138 3.51 -7.05 -2.77
CA LEU A 138 4.12 -6.92 -4.10
C LEU A 138 4.51 -8.28 -4.67
N SER A 139 5.14 -9.16 -3.88
CA SER A 139 5.51 -10.51 -4.29
C SER A 139 4.28 -11.32 -4.69
N ASN A 140 3.22 -11.29 -3.88
CA ASN A 140 1.97 -11.97 -4.22
C ASN A 140 1.35 -11.45 -5.53
N ARG A 141 1.40 -10.13 -5.76
CA ARG A 141 0.92 -9.54 -7.00
C ARG A 141 1.76 -10.01 -8.20
N ILE A 142 3.07 -10.04 -8.06
CA ILE A 142 3.98 -10.56 -9.10
C ILE A 142 3.62 -12.02 -9.42
N PHE A 143 3.46 -12.90 -8.43
CA PHE A 143 3.06 -14.28 -8.64
C PHE A 143 1.74 -14.40 -9.41
N CYS A 144 0.74 -13.58 -9.06
CA CYS A 144 -0.56 -13.58 -9.72
C CYS A 144 -0.53 -12.98 -11.14
N THR A 145 0.42 -12.08 -11.45
CA THR A 145 0.46 -11.36 -12.74
C THR A 145 1.51 -11.89 -13.71
N SER A 146 2.46 -12.70 -13.25
CA SER A 146 3.53 -13.29 -14.08
C SER A 146 3.04 -14.31 -15.12
N PRO A 147 2.01 -15.14 -14.87
CA PRO A 147 1.53 -16.07 -15.88
C PRO A 147 1.00 -15.38 -17.13
N ASN A 148 1.10 -16.05 -18.27
CA ASN A 148 0.74 -15.47 -19.57
C ASN A 148 -0.78 -15.42 -19.80
N THR A 149 -1.55 -16.34 -19.19
CA THR A 149 -2.98 -16.44 -19.41
C THR A 149 -3.79 -15.90 -18.23
N ILE A 150 -4.98 -15.35 -18.54
CA ILE A 150 -5.94 -14.88 -17.52
C ILE A 150 -6.33 -16.04 -16.60
N ARG A 151 -6.51 -17.23 -17.16
CA ARG A 151 -6.85 -18.45 -16.41
C ARG A 151 -5.82 -18.78 -15.34
N GLU A 152 -4.55 -18.83 -15.71
CA GLU A 152 -3.47 -19.13 -14.77
C GLU A 152 -3.37 -18.07 -13.67
N ARG A 153 -3.50 -16.79 -14.01
CA ARG A 153 -3.54 -15.69 -13.04
C ARG A 153 -4.68 -15.84 -12.05
N LEU A 154 -5.89 -16.19 -12.55
CA LEU A 154 -7.06 -16.46 -11.71
C LEU A 154 -6.85 -17.67 -10.82
N LEU A 155 -6.35 -18.79 -11.35
CA LEU A 155 -6.10 -20.00 -10.57
C LEU A 155 -5.13 -19.76 -9.43
N ILE A 156 -4.02 -19.04 -9.69
CA ILE A 156 -3.04 -18.70 -8.65
C ILE A 156 -3.68 -17.81 -7.59
N TYR A 157 -4.38 -16.74 -8.01
CA TYR A 157 -5.01 -15.81 -7.09
C TYR A 157 -6.05 -16.50 -6.20
N LEU A 158 -7.01 -17.21 -6.81
CA LEU A 158 -8.08 -17.88 -6.09
C LEU A 158 -7.55 -19.01 -5.17
N SER A 159 -6.54 -19.75 -5.62
CA SER A 159 -5.87 -20.77 -4.79
C SER A 159 -5.20 -20.14 -3.55
N ASN A 160 -4.57 -18.98 -3.72
CA ASN A 160 -3.96 -18.27 -2.59
C ASN A 160 -5.01 -17.76 -1.61
N GLU A 161 -6.13 -17.22 -2.09
CA GLU A 161 -7.23 -16.76 -1.22
C GLU A 161 -7.90 -17.91 -0.49
N SER A 162 -8.12 -19.07 -1.16
CA SER A 162 -8.61 -20.29 -0.54
C SER A 162 -7.69 -20.79 0.59
N ARG A 163 -6.35 -20.81 0.36
CA ARG A 163 -5.38 -21.19 1.39
C ARG A 163 -5.39 -20.23 2.58
N LYS A 164 -5.49 -18.92 2.35
CA LYS A 164 -5.59 -17.92 3.43
C LYS A 164 -6.88 -18.10 4.25
N ALA A 165 -7.97 -18.41 3.58
CA ALA A 165 -9.26 -18.68 4.23
C ALA A 165 -9.30 -20.03 4.95
N GLY A 166 -8.40 -20.98 4.61
CA GLY A 166 -8.45 -22.36 5.09
C GLY A 166 -9.70 -23.11 4.61
N SER A 167 -10.33 -22.67 3.52
CA SER A 167 -11.59 -23.18 3.00
C SER A 167 -11.63 -23.07 1.47
N GLN A 168 -12.35 -23.98 0.84
CA GLN A 168 -12.67 -23.88 -0.59
C GLN A 168 -13.75 -22.81 -0.87
N GLU A 169 -14.53 -22.43 0.15
CA GLU A 169 -15.47 -21.34 0.10
C GLU A 169 -14.90 -20.10 0.78
N PHE A 170 -14.81 -18.99 0.04
CA PHE A 170 -14.24 -17.75 0.55
C PHE A 170 -14.77 -16.52 -0.18
N VAL A 171 -14.54 -15.36 0.42
CA VAL A 171 -14.91 -14.05 -0.14
C VAL A 171 -13.65 -13.26 -0.42
N ILE A 172 -13.51 -12.73 -1.63
CA ILE A 172 -12.41 -11.85 -1.97
C ILE A 172 -12.76 -10.37 -1.69
N PRO A 173 -11.78 -9.51 -1.37
CA PRO A 173 -12.04 -8.10 -1.07
C PRO A 173 -12.36 -7.25 -2.30
N PHE A 174 -12.17 -7.79 -3.51
CA PHE A 174 -12.27 -7.08 -4.78
C PHE A 174 -13.64 -7.23 -5.42
N ASP A 175 -14.16 -6.15 -5.98
CA ASP A 175 -15.18 -6.22 -7.02
C ASP A 175 -14.56 -6.68 -8.36
N ARG A 176 -15.38 -6.77 -9.42
CA ARG A 176 -14.92 -7.30 -10.70
C ARG A 176 -13.91 -6.40 -11.40
N GLN A 177 -14.05 -5.07 -11.28
CA GLN A 177 -13.09 -4.12 -11.83
C GLN A 177 -11.77 -4.17 -11.04
N GLN A 178 -11.85 -4.13 -9.73
CA GLN A 178 -10.68 -4.18 -8.85
C GLN A 178 -9.87 -5.47 -9.03
N LEU A 179 -10.55 -6.62 -9.23
CA LEU A 179 -9.87 -7.88 -9.52
C LEU A 179 -9.15 -7.84 -10.87
N ALA A 180 -9.79 -7.25 -11.90
CA ALA A 180 -9.16 -7.10 -13.21
C ALA A 180 -7.92 -6.20 -13.13
N ASP A 181 -8.01 -5.07 -12.43
CA ASP A 181 -6.89 -4.14 -12.18
C ASP A 181 -5.76 -4.82 -11.39
N TYR A 182 -6.11 -5.60 -10.36
CA TYR A 182 -5.13 -6.34 -9.55
C TYR A 182 -4.36 -7.35 -10.38
N LEU A 183 -5.05 -8.11 -11.25
CA LEU A 183 -4.46 -9.13 -12.13
C LEU A 183 -3.87 -8.56 -13.42
N ASN A 184 -3.98 -7.24 -13.64
CA ASN A 184 -3.54 -6.55 -14.83
C ASN A 184 -4.11 -7.16 -16.11
N VAL A 185 -5.44 -7.24 -16.20
CA VAL A 185 -6.19 -7.78 -17.32
C VAL A 185 -7.43 -6.92 -17.62
N ASP A 186 -7.96 -7.05 -18.84
CA ASP A 186 -9.23 -6.41 -19.18
C ASP A 186 -10.41 -7.03 -18.40
N ARG A 187 -11.31 -6.17 -17.90
CA ARG A 187 -12.46 -6.60 -17.10
C ARG A 187 -13.41 -7.55 -17.87
N SER A 188 -13.62 -7.29 -19.16
CA SER A 188 -14.51 -8.09 -19.99
C SER A 188 -13.89 -9.46 -20.28
N ALA A 189 -12.59 -9.49 -20.55
CA ALA A 189 -11.82 -10.73 -20.74
C ALA A 189 -11.79 -11.57 -19.46
N LEU A 190 -11.58 -10.94 -18.28
CA LEU A 190 -11.65 -11.59 -16.98
C LEU A 190 -13.03 -12.23 -16.74
N SER A 191 -14.11 -11.47 -17.01
CA SER A 191 -15.48 -11.96 -16.80
C SER A 191 -15.82 -13.14 -17.71
N LYS A 192 -15.34 -13.11 -18.96
CA LYS A 192 -15.48 -14.20 -19.92
C LYS A 192 -14.75 -15.47 -19.46
N GLU A 193 -13.51 -15.30 -18.94
CA GLU A 193 -12.73 -16.45 -18.47
C GLU A 193 -13.34 -17.07 -17.20
N LEU A 194 -13.82 -16.26 -16.25
CA LEU A 194 -14.53 -16.75 -15.09
C LEU A 194 -15.80 -17.54 -15.47
N GLY A 195 -16.51 -17.10 -16.51
CA GLY A 195 -17.66 -17.83 -17.06
C GLY A 195 -17.26 -19.22 -17.56
N LYS A 196 -16.18 -19.31 -18.34
CA LYS A 196 -15.64 -20.60 -18.83
C LYS A 196 -15.23 -21.51 -17.68
N MET A 197 -14.47 -21.00 -16.70
CA MET A 197 -14.04 -21.79 -15.54
C MET A 197 -15.21 -22.32 -14.72
N ARG A 198 -16.33 -21.58 -14.63
CA ARG A 198 -17.57 -22.05 -14.02
C ARG A 198 -18.21 -23.15 -14.87
N ASP A 199 -18.33 -22.96 -16.17
CA ASP A 199 -18.95 -23.93 -17.08
C ASP A 199 -18.13 -25.24 -17.16
N GLU A 200 -16.82 -25.19 -16.87
CA GLU A 200 -15.91 -26.33 -16.73
C GLU A 200 -15.90 -26.93 -15.30
N TRP A 201 -16.76 -26.45 -14.39
CA TRP A 201 -16.83 -26.93 -13.00
C TRP A 201 -15.53 -26.78 -12.19
N LEU A 202 -14.67 -25.83 -12.55
CA LEU A 202 -13.48 -25.52 -11.77
C LEU A 202 -13.81 -24.62 -10.57
N ILE A 203 -14.78 -23.72 -10.75
CA ILE A 203 -15.19 -22.74 -9.75
C ILE A 203 -16.71 -22.49 -9.81
N GLU A 204 -17.27 -22.13 -8.68
CA GLU A 204 -18.55 -21.42 -8.60
C GLU A 204 -18.31 -20.03 -8.01
N PHE A 205 -19.13 -19.06 -8.40
CA PHE A 205 -19.05 -17.73 -7.82
C PHE A 205 -20.38 -16.98 -7.85
N ARG A 206 -20.56 -16.13 -6.84
CA ARG A 206 -21.63 -15.13 -6.78
C ARG A 206 -21.04 -13.81 -6.32
N LYS A 207 -20.96 -12.82 -7.22
CA LYS A 207 -20.25 -11.54 -6.98
C LYS A 207 -18.77 -11.81 -6.60
N ASN A 208 -18.41 -11.55 -5.35
CA ASN A 208 -17.06 -11.71 -4.79
C ASN A 208 -16.92 -12.97 -3.88
N ALA A 209 -17.96 -13.77 -3.75
CA ALA A 209 -17.90 -15.08 -3.08
C ALA A 209 -17.56 -16.16 -4.12
N PHE A 210 -16.60 -17.01 -3.79
CA PHE A 210 -16.08 -18.09 -4.63
C PHE A 210 -16.13 -19.43 -3.91
N HIS A 211 -16.33 -20.48 -4.68
CA HIS A 211 -16.13 -21.87 -4.28
C HIS A 211 -15.20 -22.52 -5.31
N LEU A 212 -14.12 -23.15 -4.85
CA LEU A 212 -13.20 -23.91 -5.71
C LEU A 212 -13.55 -25.40 -5.63
N HIS A 213 -13.75 -26.03 -6.78
CA HIS A 213 -13.86 -27.48 -6.83
C HIS A 213 -12.47 -28.10 -6.81
N SER A 214 -12.28 -29.14 -5.99
CA SER A 214 -11.03 -29.91 -5.99
C SER A 214 -10.87 -30.61 -7.34
N ILE A 215 -9.76 -30.33 -8.01
CA ILE A 215 -9.32 -31.18 -9.12
C ILE A 215 -8.79 -32.47 -8.48
N CYS A 216 -9.55 -33.55 -8.57
CA CYS A 216 -9.08 -34.89 -8.18
C CYS A 216 -7.92 -35.34 -9.04
#